data_39b9b7ee21f77f13e24d93b024bc8611
#
_entry.id   39b9b7ee21f77f13e24d93b024bc8611
#
_cell.length_a   1.000
_cell.length_b   1.000
_cell.length_c   1.000
_cell.angle_alpha   90.00
_cell.angle_beta   90.00
_cell.angle_gamma   90.00
#
_symmetry.space_group_name_H-M   'P 1'
#
loop_
_entity.id
_entity.type
_entity.pdbx_description
1 polymer ?
#
loop_
_entity_poly.entity_id
_entity_poly.type
_entity_poly.pdbx_seq_one_letter_code
_entity_poly.pdbx_strand_id
1 'polypeptide(L)'
;MTNAQIIFNEAVELMKNGKIGTTGNQLEVEDENGSKMILDEPENIHTFQAWKKLGYCVKKGEKAVAQFYIWKCVSKKVENSEGVTEEQKKMFMKKASFFSASQVQAMN
;
A
#
# COMPACT_ATOMS: atom_id res chain seq x y z
N MET A 1 5.84 -5.97 10.86
CA MET A 1 6.01 -5.18 9.62
C MET A 1 4.77 -4.33 9.40
N THR A 2 4.93 -3.04 9.17
CA THR A 2 3.82 -2.12 8.90
C THR A 2 3.34 -2.25 7.47
N ASN A 3 2.13 -1.75 7.18
CA ASN A 3 1.62 -1.70 5.80
C ASN A 3 2.57 -0.92 4.89
N ALA A 4 3.11 0.20 5.38
CA ALA A 4 4.05 0.99 4.59
C ALA A 4 5.28 0.18 4.18
N GLN A 5 5.81 -0.64 5.08
CA GLN A 5 6.94 -1.51 4.80
C GLN A 5 6.57 -2.63 3.82
N ILE A 6 5.40 -3.23 4.00
CA ILE A 6 4.91 -4.28 3.09
C ILE A 6 4.76 -3.70 1.68
N ILE A 7 4.10 -2.57 1.55
CA ILE A 7 3.84 -1.92 0.26
C ILE A 7 5.15 -1.50 -0.40
N PHE A 8 6.07 -0.93 0.36
CA PHE A 8 7.37 -0.53 -0.17
C PHE A 8 8.17 -1.73 -0.70
N ASN A 9 8.22 -2.81 0.08
CA ASN A 9 8.94 -4.03 -0.33
C ASN A 9 8.35 -4.62 -1.61
N GLU A 10 7.03 -4.65 -1.72
CA GLU A 10 6.35 -5.13 -2.93
C GLU A 10 6.61 -4.20 -4.12
N ALA A 11 6.61 -2.88 -3.89
CA ALA A 11 6.91 -1.91 -4.96
C ALA A 11 8.32 -2.10 -5.50
N VAL A 12 9.30 -2.34 -4.63
CA VAL A 12 10.68 -2.62 -5.04
C VAL A 12 10.75 -3.86 -5.92
N GLU A 13 10.07 -4.94 -5.53
CA GLU A 13 10.03 -6.16 -6.32
C GLU A 13 9.37 -5.95 -7.67
N LEU A 14 8.26 -5.20 -7.71
CA LEU A 14 7.58 -4.86 -8.96
C LEU A 14 8.49 -4.06 -9.88
N MET A 15 9.23 -3.11 -9.32
CA MET A 15 10.19 -2.30 -10.08
C MET A 15 11.31 -3.18 -10.66
N LYS A 16 11.88 -4.07 -9.85
CA LYS A 16 12.94 -4.98 -10.29
C LYS A 16 12.47 -5.91 -11.40
N ASN A 17 11.19 -6.28 -11.39
CA ASN A 17 10.59 -7.15 -12.40
C ASN A 17 10.05 -6.37 -13.61
N GLY A 18 10.25 -5.06 -13.64
CA GLY A 18 9.82 -4.22 -14.75
C GLY A 18 8.32 -3.98 -14.84
N LYS A 19 7.57 -4.27 -13.79
CA LYS A 19 6.12 -4.09 -13.77
C LYS A 19 5.69 -2.67 -13.44
N ILE A 20 6.54 -1.92 -12.75
CA ILE A 20 6.35 -0.49 -12.50
C ILE A 20 7.66 0.22 -12.80
N GLY A 21 7.60 1.54 -12.98
CA GLY A 21 8.78 2.35 -13.22
C GLY A 21 9.35 2.94 -11.95
N THR A 22 10.15 3.98 -12.11
CA THR A 22 10.78 4.70 -11.00
C THR A 22 10.32 6.16 -11.01
N THR A 23 10.53 6.85 -9.88
CA THR A 23 10.22 8.29 -9.80
C THR A 23 11.32 9.16 -10.39
N GLY A 24 12.48 8.59 -10.68
CA GLY A 24 13.68 9.32 -11.07
C GLY A 24 14.58 9.68 -9.89
N ASN A 25 14.12 9.43 -8.68
CA ASN A 25 14.91 9.66 -7.46
C ASN A 25 15.60 8.38 -7.02
N GLN A 26 16.60 8.52 -6.17
CA GLN A 26 17.30 7.40 -5.57
C GLN A 26 17.16 7.44 -4.06
N LEU A 27 17.09 6.25 -3.46
CA LEU A 27 16.99 6.09 -2.01
C LEU A 27 18.22 5.38 -1.50
N GLU A 28 18.68 5.78 -0.32
CA GLU A 28 19.70 5.05 0.42
C GLU A 28 18.98 4.12 1.39
N VAL A 29 19.24 2.83 1.24
CA VAL A 29 18.63 1.81 2.11
C VAL A 29 19.72 1.02 2.81
N GLU A 30 19.42 0.54 4.00
CA GLU A 30 20.34 -0.24 4.82
C GLU A 30 19.81 -1.68 4.90
N ASP A 31 20.69 -2.64 4.65
CA ASP A 31 20.32 -4.05 4.74
C ASP A 31 20.40 -4.55 6.20
N GLU A 32 20.11 -5.83 6.42
CA GLU A 32 20.10 -6.44 7.75
C GLU A 32 21.50 -6.42 8.42
N ASN A 33 22.55 -6.32 7.63
CA ASN A 33 23.93 -6.29 8.12
C ASN A 33 24.46 -4.88 8.31
N GLY A 34 23.62 -3.87 8.12
CA GLY A 34 24.02 -2.48 8.25
C GLY A 34 24.72 -1.92 7.01
N SER A 35 24.80 -2.69 5.94
CA SER A 35 25.38 -2.21 4.67
C SER A 35 24.42 -1.29 3.96
N LYS A 36 24.95 -0.15 3.50
CA LYS A 36 24.13 0.82 2.77
C LYS A 36 24.22 0.57 1.28
N MET A 37 23.08 0.70 0.61
CA MET A 37 23.01 0.59 -0.84
C MET A 37 22.11 1.67 -1.39
N ILE A 38 22.35 2.06 -2.64
CA ILE A 38 21.53 3.03 -3.35
C ILE A 38 20.58 2.27 -4.25
N LEU A 39 19.30 2.60 -4.13
CA LEU A 39 18.21 1.95 -4.86
C LEU A 39 17.38 3.02 -5.56
N ASP A 40 16.99 2.76 -6.80
CA ASP A 40 16.02 3.63 -7.46
C ASP A 40 14.72 3.60 -6.69
N GLU A 41 14.09 4.78 -6.53
CA GLU A 41 12.81 4.87 -5.86
C GLU A 41 11.71 4.35 -6.79
N PRO A 42 10.96 3.31 -6.38
CA PRO A 42 9.87 2.80 -7.22
C PRO A 42 8.70 3.79 -7.26
N GLU A 43 7.90 3.72 -8.32
CA GLU A 43 6.64 4.45 -8.38
C GLU A 43 5.79 4.10 -7.18
N ASN A 44 4.99 5.06 -6.70
CA ASN A 44 4.03 4.80 -5.64
C ASN A 44 2.95 3.85 -6.12
N ILE A 45 2.58 2.92 -5.25
CA ILE A 45 1.44 2.05 -5.48
C ILE A 45 0.45 2.21 -4.32
N HIS A 46 -0.83 2.24 -4.64
CA HIS A 46 -1.90 2.37 -3.66
C HIS A 46 -3.11 1.58 -4.14
N THR A 47 -3.99 1.27 -3.20
CA THR A 47 -5.29 0.69 -3.55
C THR A 47 -6.14 1.73 -4.28
N PHE A 48 -7.20 1.27 -4.94
CA PHE A 48 -8.15 2.15 -5.64
C PHE A 48 -8.68 3.25 -4.70
N GLN A 49 -9.10 2.86 -3.50
CA GLN A 49 -9.65 3.82 -2.55
C GLN A 49 -8.61 4.80 -2.02
N ALA A 50 -7.37 4.35 -1.81
CA ALA A 50 -6.29 5.23 -1.37
C ALA A 50 -5.96 6.27 -2.43
N TRP A 51 -5.90 5.88 -3.70
CA TRP A 51 -5.73 6.82 -4.81
C TRP A 51 -6.86 7.83 -4.86
N LYS A 52 -8.10 7.37 -4.67
CA LYS A 52 -9.28 8.25 -4.67
C LYS A 52 -9.19 9.30 -3.56
N LYS A 53 -8.73 8.91 -2.38
CA LYS A 53 -8.52 9.85 -1.26
C LYS A 53 -7.46 10.89 -1.56
N LEU A 54 -6.48 10.54 -2.39
CA LEU A 54 -5.41 11.45 -2.82
C LEU A 54 -5.82 12.35 -3.99
N GLY A 55 -7.02 12.18 -4.52
CA GLY A 55 -7.52 12.98 -5.64
C GLY A 55 -7.25 12.38 -7.01
N TYR A 56 -7.03 11.07 -7.08
CA TYR A 56 -6.75 10.37 -8.33
C TYR A 56 -7.76 9.25 -8.57
N CYS A 57 -7.93 8.89 -9.83
CA CYS A 57 -8.73 7.74 -10.20
C CYS A 57 -7.95 6.84 -11.15
N VAL A 58 -8.25 5.56 -11.11
CA VAL A 58 -7.63 4.58 -12.01
C VAL A 58 -8.15 4.81 -13.42
N LYS A 59 -7.24 4.83 -14.39
CA LYS A 59 -7.59 5.00 -15.80
C LYS A 59 -8.45 3.83 -16.26
N LYS A 60 -9.40 4.13 -17.15
CA LYS A 60 -10.31 3.12 -17.69
C LYS A 60 -9.52 2.01 -18.38
N GLY A 61 -9.86 0.76 -18.08
CA GLY A 61 -9.23 -0.40 -18.68
C GLY A 61 -7.98 -0.89 -17.97
N GLU A 62 -7.50 -0.16 -16.96
CA GLU A 62 -6.33 -0.58 -16.21
C GLU A 62 -6.67 -1.66 -15.20
N LYS A 63 -5.77 -2.63 -15.08
CA LYS A 63 -5.88 -3.71 -14.10
C LYS A 63 -4.84 -3.52 -13.01
N ALA A 64 -5.13 -4.03 -11.82
CA ALA A 64 -4.20 -3.97 -10.70
C ALA A 64 -2.84 -4.54 -11.10
N VAL A 65 -1.77 -3.82 -10.80
CA VAL A 65 -0.41 -4.25 -11.08
C VAL A 65 0.04 -5.34 -10.12
N ALA A 66 -0.56 -5.41 -8.94
CA ALA A 66 -0.24 -6.42 -7.93
C ALA A 66 -1.40 -6.62 -6.97
N GLN A 67 -1.43 -7.80 -6.35
CA GLN A 67 -2.35 -8.12 -5.27
C GLN A 67 -1.54 -8.79 -4.18
N PHE A 68 -1.65 -8.30 -2.96
CA PHE A 68 -0.97 -8.90 -1.81
C PHE A 68 -1.72 -8.54 -0.52
N TYR A 69 -1.35 -9.21 0.56
CA TYR A 69 -2.02 -9.04 1.85
C TYR A 69 -1.44 -7.88 2.63
N ILE A 70 -2.32 -7.08 3.20
CA ILE A 70 -1.96 -6.00 4.11
C ILE A 70 -2.82 -6.11 5.38
N TRP A 71 -2.38 -5.43 6.43
CA TRP A 71 -3.14 -5.38 7.67
C TRP A 71 -4.35 -4.47 7.54
N LYS A 72 -5.48 -4.95 8.01
CA LYS A 72 -6.72 -4.17 8.14
C LYS A 72 -7.16 -4.17 9.58
N CYS A 73 -7.64 -3.01 10.03
CA CYS A 73 -8.20 -2.86 11.37
C CYS A 73 -9.71 -2.65 11.25
N VAL A 74 -10.45 -3.48 11.97
CA VAL A 74 -11.90 -3.33 12.06
C VAL A 74 -12.25 -2.94 13.50
N SER A 75 -13.06 -1.90 13.62
CA SER A 75 -13.58 -1.45 14.91
C SER A 75 -15.04 -1.81 15.01
N LYS A 76 -15.40 -2.50 16.09
CA LYS A 76 -16.78 -2.92 16.34
C LYS A 76 -17.20 -2.43 17.72
N LYS A 77 -18.38 -1.83 17.78
CA LYS A 77 -18.98 -1.44 19.06
C LYS A 77 -19.80 -2.60 19.58
N VAL A 78 -19.50 -3.03 20.80
CA VAL A 78 -20.18 -4.14 21.45
C VAL A 78 -20.72 -3.66 22.79
N GLU A 79 -21.99 -3.92 23.06
CA GLU A 79 -22.60 -3.63 24.34
C GLU A 79 -22.40 -4.84 25.26
N ASN A 80 -21.78 -4.62 26.42
CA ASN A 80 -21.54 -5.69 27.38
C ASN A 80 -22.78 -5.94 28.27
N SER A 81 -22.69 -6.91 29.16
CA SER A 81 -23.79 -7.30 30.04
C SER A 81 -24.22 -6.21 31.03
N GLU A 82 -23.40 -5.19 31.24
CA GLU A 82 -23.68 -4.05 32.11
C GLU A 82 -24.31 -2.87 31.37
N GLY A 83 -24.56 -3.02 30.06
CA GLY A 83 -25.12 -1.97 29.23
C GLY A 83 -24.09 -0.93 28.77
N VAL A 84 -22.82 -1.17 29.00
CA VAL A 84 -21.72 -0.27 28.58
C VAL A 84 -21.28 -0.66 27.18
N THR A 85 -21.24 0.32 26.28
CA THR A 85 -20.73 0.11 24.93
C THR A 85 -19.22 0.15 24.93
N GLU A 86 -18.60 -0.92 24.48
CA GLU A 86 -17.15 -1.02 24.35
C GLU A 86 -16.78 -1.08 22.88
N GLU A 87 -15.67 -0.44 22.52
CA GLU A 87 -15.11 -0.52 21.19
C GLU A 87 -14.09 -1.66 21.16
N GLN A 88 -14.33 -2.64 20.31
CA GLN A 88 -13.38 -3.73 20.08
C GLN A 88 -12.68 -3.52 18.75
N LYS A 89 -11.36 -3.54 18.77
CA LYS A 89 -10.54 -3.42 17.57
C LYS A 89 -9.92 -4.78 17.27
N LYS A 90 -9.99 -5.15 16.00
CA LYS A 90 -9.42 -6.41 15.54
C LYS A 90 -8.56 -6.15 14.30
N MET A 91 -7.33 -6.69 14.32
CA MET A 91 -6.42 -6.63 13.18
C MET A 91 -6.43 -7.96 12.45
N PHE A 92 -6.47 -7.91 11.14
CA PHE A 92 -6.38 -9.11 10.31
C PHE A 92 -5.74 -8.77 8.96
N MET A 93 -5.23 -9.80 8.28
CA MET A 93 -4.66 -9.66 6.95
C MET A 93 -5.75 -9.78 5.90
N LYS A 94 -5.76 -8.87 4.95
CA LYS A 94 -6.71 -8.89 3.84
C LYS A 94 -5.97 -8.64 2.54
N LYS A 95 -6.33 -9.41 1.50
CA LYS A 95 -5.78 -9.23 0.16
C LYS A 95 -6.31 -7.93 -0.44
N ALA A 96 -5.42 -7.13 -0.99
CA ALA A 96 -5.77 -5.87 -1.62
C ALA A 96 -5.15 -5.78 -3.00
N SER A 97 -5.81 -5.05 -3.89
CA SER A 97 -5.32 -4.79 -5.25
C SER A 97 -4.67 -3.42 -5.29
N PHE A 98 -3.52 -3.31 -5.95
CA PHE A 98 -2.72 -2.10 -6.00
C PHE A 98 -2.53 -1.62 -7.43
N PHE A 99 -2.52 -0.31 -7.59
CA PHE A 99 -2.32 0.36 -8.87
C PHE A 99 -1.13 1.30 -8.75
N SER A 100 -0.33 1.39 -9.81
CA SER A 100 0.83 2.28 -9.83
C SER A 100 0.44 3.70 -10.22
N ALA A 101 1.36 4.65 -9.96
CA ALA A 101 1.15 6.06 -10.32
C ALA A 101 0.88 6.26 -11.82
N SER A 102 1.46 5.43 -12.67
CA SER A 102 1.24 5.51 -14.12
C SER A 102 -0.13 5.01 -14.57
N GLN A 103 -0.85 4.30 -13.69
CA GLN A 103 -2.18 3.77 -13.98
C GLN A 103 -3.32 4.69 -13.54
N VAL A 104 -3.00 5.82 -12.94
CA VAL A 104 -4.01 6.75 -12.39
C VAL A 104 -3.89 8.12 -13.02
N GLN A 105 -4.96 8.89 -12.92
CA GLN A 105 -5.02 10.28 -13.40
C GLN A 105 -5.73 11.14 -12.37
N ALA A 106 -5.42 12.43 -12.37
CA ALA A 106 -6.07 13.36 -11.45
C ALA A 106 -7.56 13.43 -11.73
N MET A 107 -8.36 13.46 -10.65
CA MET A 107 -9.79 13.71 -10.77
C MET A 107 -10.04 15.22 -10.89
N ASN A 108 -10.91 15.58 -11.80
CA ASN A 108 -11.31 16.97 -12.01
C ASN A 108 -12.65 17.26 -11.34
#